data_dbf41241e33642cee1c8557e17f2dcfc
#
_entry.id   dbf41241e33642cee1c8557e17f2dcfc
#
_cell.length_a   1.000
_cell.length_b   1.000
_cell.length_c   1.000
_cell.angle_alpha   90.00
_cell.angle_beta   90.00
_cell.angle_gamma   90.00
#
_symmetry.space_group_name_H-M   'P 1'
#
loop_
_entity.id
_entity.type
_entity.pdbx_description
1 polymer ?
#
loop_
_entity_poly.entity_id
_entity_poly.type
_entity_poly.pdbx_seq_one_letter_code
_entity_poly.pdbx_strand_id
1 'polypeptide(L)'
;MSAYQTKLARRYKFDEHQLPWKELAALGVDKQLLFDNHCMGEMLKGRITSMAFPISKEVNGEKKDMGEACFLCVKGEDGKVQLKTLSRLDKPQYDLPAYKGVFTDEEKQSLKDTGTLGAIKEMKDTHTGTVCNCYVSFHEPSNRIITMPVNAIKIPDYIYGKRLDDKQKQILASGGRLPINDIQRKNDTLLSGVAFVDPRIMDIAFKQSGEQLKVNDTIMGAKITPEQKKMLQNHETVSYTHLTLPTN
;
A
#
# COMPACT_ATOMS: atom_id res chain seq x y z
N MET A 1 6.45 27.65 15.78
CA MET A 1 5.78 26.38 15.39
C MET A 1 6.30 25.26 16.28
N SER A 2 5.42 24.44 16.88
CA SER A 2 5.86 23.37 17.79
C SER A 2 6.56 22.25 17.00
N ALA A 3 7.47 21.50 17.66
CA ALA A 3 8.16 20.35 17.06
C ALA A 3 7.16 19.27 16.51
N TYR A 4 5.96 19.24 17.07
CA TYR A 4 4.86 18.38 16.63
C TYR A 4 4.28 18.82 15.27
N GLN A 5 4.07 20.14 15.07
CA GLN A 5 3.61 20.69 13.78
C GLN A 5 4.64 20.50 12.68
N THR A 6 5.95 20.61 13.00
CA THR A 6 7.03 20.35 12.03
C THR A 6 7.11 18.88 11.63
N LYS A 7 6.77 17.95 12.54
CA LYS A 7 6.75 16.51 12.27
C LYS A 7 5.54 16.09 11.43
N LEU A 8 4.38 16.74 11.63
CA LEU A 8 3.17 16.57 10.80
C LEU A 8 3.35 17.12 9.39
N ALA A 9 3.94 18.32 9.24
CA ALA A 9 4.21 18.92 7.93
C ALA A 9 5.14 18.08 7.03
N ARG A 10 6.04 17.26 7.62
CA ARG A 10 6.87 16.29 6.85
C ARG A 10 6.11 15.03 6.43
N ARG A 11 4.92 14.79 6.97
CA ARG A 11 4.13 13.57 6.74
C ARG A 11 3.08 13.75 5.65
N TYR A 12 2.60 14.99 5.43
CA TYR A 12 1.58 15.31 4.44
C TYR A 12 2.14 16.17 3.33
N LYS A 13 1.66 15.92 2.11
CA LYS A 13 2.00 16.67 0.90
C LYS A 13 1.19 17.95 0.79
N PHE A 14 -0.03 17.91 1.33
CA PHE A 14 -1.01 19.00 1.31
C PHE A 14 -1.47 19.31 2.74
N ASP A 15 -1.86 20.57 2.96
CA ASP A 15 -2.58 20.97 4.16
C ASP A 15 -4.09 20.78 3.95
N GLU A 16 -4.83 20.53 5.02
CA GLU A 16 -6.26 20.27 4.95
C GLU A 16 -7.05 21.40 4.29
N HIS A 17 -6.68 22.68 4.56
CA HIS A 17 -7.35 23.84 3.97
C HIS A 17 -7.08 24.00 2.45
N GLN A 18 -6.07 23.32 1.91
CA GLN A 18 -5.77 23.31 0.49
C GLN A 18 -6.60 22.30 -0.29
N LEU A 19 -7.28 21.36 0.40
CA LEU A 19 -8.10 20.37 -0.27
C LEU A 19 -9.29 21.03 -0.99
N PRO A 20 -9.70 20.51 -2.15
CA PRO A 20 -10.75 21.08 -2.99
C PRO A 20 -12.17 20.75 -2.43
N TRP A 21 -12.48 21.27 -1.25
CA TRP A 21 -13.72 20.98 -0.51
C TRP A 21 -14.99 21.29 -1.28
N LYS A 22 -14.97 22.35 -2.11
CA LYS A 22 -16.12 22.72 -2.95
C LYS A 22 -16.43 21.65 -4.00
N GLU A 23 -15.39 21.09 -4.60
CA GLU A 23 -15.51 20.03 -5.61
C GLU A 23 -15.98 18.72 -4.98
N LEU A 24 -15.43 18.35 -3.82
CA LEU A 24 -15.85 17.17 -3.05
C LEU A 24 -17.33 17.29 -2.62
N ALA A 25 -17.71 18.44 -2.06
CA ALA A 25 -19.11 18.69 -1.64
C ALA A 25 -20.08 18.63 -2.82
N ALA A 26 -19.68 19.14 -4.00
CA ALA A 26 -20.51 19.05 -5.21
C ALA A 26 -20.73 17.60 -5.69
N LEU A 27 -19.87 16.67 -5.27
CA LEU A 27 -20.01 15.23 -5.51
C LEU A 27 -20.71 14.49 -4.36
N GLY A 28 -21.13 15.21 -3.31
CA GLY A 28 -21.77 14.63 -2.13
C GLY A 28 -20.80 14.05 -1.11
N VAL A 29 -19.50 14.38 -1.20
CA VAL A 29 -18.47 13.90 -0.28
C VAL A 29 -18.04 15.04 0.64
N ASP A 30 -18.29 14.90 1.91
CA ASP A 30 -17.90 15.86 2.94
C ASP A 30 -16.67 15.41 3.73
N LYS A 31 -16.21 16.30 4.61
CA LYS A 31 -15.04 16.05 5.46
C LYS A 31 -15.27 14.91 6.44
N GLN A 32 -16.47 14.79 7.01
CA GLN A 32 -16.79 13.78 8.00
C GLN A 32 -16.74 12.39 7.37
N LEU A 33 -17.32 12.24 6.17
CA LEU A 33 -17.31 10.99 5.42
C LEU A 33 -15.87 10.51 5.12
N LEU A 34 -14.97 11.42 4.73
CA LEU A 34 -13.56 11.10 4.49
C LEU A 34 -12.83 10.73 5.78
N PHE A 35 -13.17 11.39 6.89
CA PHE A 35 -12.55 11.13 8.20
C PHE A 35 -12.98 9.76 8.76
N ASP A 36 -14.26 9.46 8.75
CA ASP A 36 -14.84 8.20 9.27
C ASP A 36 -14.31 6.98 8.52
N ASN A 37 -14.01 7.17 7.24
CA ASN A 37 -13.44 6.12 6.38
C ASN A 37 -11.90 6.14 6.29
N HIS A 38 -11.22 6.91 7.14
CA HIS A 38 -9.75 7.02 7.19
C HIS A 38 -9.06 7.52 5.91
N CYS A 39 -9.84 8.04 4.93
CA CYS A 39 -9.34 8.49 3.64
C CYS A 39 -8.78 9.91 3.65
N MET A 40 -9.07 10.72 4.67
CA MET A 40 -8.53 12.07 4.81
C MET A 40 -6.99 12.08 4.77
N GLY A 41 -6.36 11.21 5.54
CA GLY A 41 -4.90 11.11 5.59
C GLY A 41 -4.28 10.65 4.27
N GLU A 42 -5.00 9.88 3.46
CA GLU A 42 -4.56 9.46 2.12
C GLU A 42 -4.56 10.64 1.17
N MET A 43 -5.63 11.40 1.12
CA MET A 43 -5.74 12.60 0.29
C MET A 43 -4.70 13.65 0.64
N LEU A 44 -4.44 13.90 1.92
CA LEU A 44 -3.40 14.82 2.39
C LEU A 44 -1.98 14.38 1.97
N LYS A 45 -1.74 13.08 1.80
CA LYS A 45 -0.49 12.53 1.29
C LYS A 45 -0.41 12.52 -0.24
N GLY A 46 -1.47 12.95 -0.95
CA GLY A 46 -1.58 12.83 -2.40
C GLY A 46 -1.68 11.39 -2.88
N ARG A 47 -2.27 10.52 -2.06
CA ARG A 47 -2.56 9.12 -2.36
C ARG A 47 -4.00 8.98 -2.84
N ILE A 48 -4.28 7.92 -3.60
CA ILE A 48 -5.65 7.56 -3.94
C ILE A 48 -6.38 7.06 -2.68
N THR A 49 -7.67 7.39 -2.54
CA THR A 49 -8.50 6.84 -1.44
C THR A 49 -8.59 5.32 -1.55
N SER A 50 -8.40 4.62 -0.43
CA SER A 50 -8.41 3.15 -0.37
C SER A 50 -9.79 2.52 -0.57
N MET A 51 -10.84 3.35 -0.66
CA MET A 51 -12.20 2.90 -0.97
C MET A 51 -12.86 3.85 -1.96
N ALA A 52 -13.90 3.36 -2.64
CA ALA A 52 -14.77 4.14 -3.48
C ALA A 52 -15.92 4.72 -2.66
N PHE A 53 -16.34 5.94 -3.00
CA PHE A 53 -17.44 6.66 -2.39
C PHE A 53 -18.58 6.79 -3.40
N PRO A 54 -19.85 6.63 -2.98
CA PRO A 54 -20.97 6.96 -3.82
C PRO A 54 -20.96 8.46 -4.14
N ILE A 55 -21.04 8.79 -5.41
CA ILE A 55 -21.02 10.18 -5.87
C ILE A 55 -22.35 10.55 -6.52
N SER A 56 -22.77 11.78 -6.31
CA SER A 56 -23.98 12.33 -6.92
C SER A 56 -23.75 13.75 -7.37
N LYS A 57 -24.48 14.18 -8.38
CA LYS A 57 -24.40 15.54 -8.90
C LYS A 57 -25.79 16.13 -8.99
N GLU A 58 -25.95 17.38 -8.61
CA GLU A 58 -27.17 18.11 -8.82
C GLU A 58 -27.30 18.54 -10.30
N VAL A 59 -28.38 18.11 -10.96
CA VAL A 59 -28.69 18.45 -12.34
C VAL A 59 -30.13 18.92 -12.37
N ASN A 60 -30.37 20.17 -12.76
CA ASN A 60 -31.70 20.80 -12.82
C ASN A 60 -32.49 20.75 -11.49
N GLY A 61 -31.80 20.85 -10.34
CA GLY A 61 -32.42 20.80 -9.00
C GLY A 61 -32.69 19.38 -8.48
N GLU A 62 -32.35 18.34 -9.24
CA GLU A 62 -32.46 16.94 -8.82
C GLU A 62 -31.08 16.32 -8.57
N LYS A 63 -30.97 15.56 -7.49
CA LYS A 63 -29.74 14.82 -7.14
C LYS A 63 -29.68 13.54 -7.97
N LYS A 64 -28.77 13.49 -8.94
CA LYS A 64 -28.55 12.33 -9.81
C LYS A 64 -27.38 11.49 -9.30
N ASP A 65 -27.60 10.19 -9.15
CA ASP A 65 -26.57 9.21 -8.85
C ASP A 65 -25.59 9.11 -10.04
N MET A 66 -24.29 9.19 -9.75
CA MET A 66 -23.18 9.10 -10.71
C MET A 66 -22.32 7.85 -10.50
N GLY A 67 -22.78 6.92 -9.65
CA GLY A 67 -22.06 5.71 -9.28
C GLY A 67 -21.03 5.94 -8.18
N GLU A 68 -19.93 5.24 -8.22
CA GLU A 68 -18.86 5.29 -7.22
C GLU A 68 -17.56 5.85 -7.80
N ALA A 69 -16.78 6.54 -6.97
CA ALA A 69 -15.46 7.05 -7.36
C ALA A 69 -14.48 7.03 -6.20
N CYS A 70 -13.19 6.88 -6.53
CA CYS A 70 -12.06 7.15 -5.66
C CYS A 70 -11.49 8.53 -5.98
N PHE A 71 -10.81 9.13 -5.01
CA PHE A 71 -10.29 10.48 -5.11
C PHE A 71 -8.77 10.50 -4.96
N LEU A 72 -8.14 11.44 -5.67
CA LEU A 72 -6.72 11.69 -5.63
C LEU A 72 -6.48 13.19 -5.72
N CYS A 73 -5.73 13.76 -4.78
CA CYS A 73 -5.27 15.14 -4.84
C CYS A 73 -3.92 15.23 -5.53
N VAL A 74 -3.81 16.10 -6.52
CA VAL A 74 -2.58 16.39 -7.25
C VAL A 74 -2.28 17.88 -7.19
N LYS A 75 -1.00 18.27 -7.37
CA LYS A 75 -0.62 19.66 -7.53
C LYS A 75 -0.74 20.03 -9.00
N GLY A 76 -1.59 21.01 -9.32
CA GLY A 76 -1.72 21.56 -10.65
C GLY A 76 -0.52 22.41 -11.05
N GLU A 77 -0.46 22.80 -12.32
CA GLU A 77 0.60 23.68 -12.88
C GLU A 77 0.61 25.05 -12.21
N ASP A 78 -0.57 25.55 -11.81
CA ASP A 78 -0.77 26.78 -11.06
C ASP A 78 -0.35 26.68 -9.57
N GLY A 79 0.13 25.53 -9.14
CA GLY A 79 0.54 25.25 -7.78
C GLY A 79 -0.61 24.93 -6.82
N LYS A 80 -1.88 25.03 -7.26
CA LYS A 80 -3.06 24.70 -6.47
C LYS A 80 -3.30 23.19 -6.41
N VAL A 81 -3.98 22.75 -5.35
CA VAL A 81 -4.43 21.37 -5.23
C VAL A 81 -5.68 21.16 -6.08
N GLN A 82 -5.65 20.17 -6.94
CA GLN A 82 -6.73 19.77 -7.83
C GLN A 82 -7.24 18.39 -7.44
N LEU A 83 -8.55 18.18 -7.55
CA LEU A 83 -9.19 16.88 -7.36
C LEU A 83 -9.16 16.08 -8.67
N LYS A 84 -8.60 14.88 -8.62
CA LYS A 84 -8.84 13.86 -9.65
C LYS A 84 -9.88 12.88 -9.15
N THR A 85 -11.00 12.82 -9.84
CA THR A 85 -12.08 11.87 -9.58
C THR A 85 -11.89 10.65 -10.48
N LEU A 86 -11.70 9.50 -9.87
CA LEU A 86 -11.49 8.22 -10.53
C LEU A 86 -12.75 7.38 -10.40
N SER A 87 -13.72 7.60 -11.28
CA SER A 87 -14.97 6.81 -11.32
C SER A 87 -14.64 5.33 -11.43
N ARG A 88 -15.33 4.51 -10.63
CA ARG A 88 -15.18 3.06 -10.67
C ARG A 88 -15.57 2.54 -12.05
N LEU A 89 -14.77 1.64 -12.59
CA LEU A 89 -15.07 0.94 -13.84
C LEU A 89 -15.81 -0.36 -13.55
N ASP A 90 -16.69 -0.77 -14.45
CA ASP A 90 -17.44 -2.04 -14.34
C ASP A 90 -16.52 -3.27 -14.45
N LYS A 91 -15.40 -3.11 -15.14
CA LYS A 91 -14.40 -4.15 -15.35
C LYS A 91 -13.00 -3.62 -15.05
N PRO A 92 -12.04 -4.49 -14.69
CA PRO A 92 -10.65 -4.09 -14.56
C PRO A 92 -10.15 -3.34 -15.79
N GLN A 93 -9.46 -2.23 -15.59
CA GLN A 93 -9.01 -1.36 -16.67
C GLN A 93 -8.13 -2.09 -17.70
N TYR A 94 -7.32 -3.06 -17.25
CA TYR A 94 -6.46 -3.87 -18.14
C TYR A 94 -7.24 -4.81 -19.06
N ASP A 95 -8.55 -5.02 -18.82
CA ASP A 95 -9.43 -5.83 -19.69
C ASP A 95 -10.26 -4.97 -20.66
N LEU A 96 -10.14 -3.65 -20.60
CA LEU A 96 -10.82 -2.75 -21.53
C LEU A 96 -10.18 -2.79 -22.92
N PRO A 97 -10.95 -2.57 -23.99
CA PRO A 97 -10.43 -2.56 -25.36
C PRO A 97 -9.24 -1.62 -25.59
N ALA A 98 -9.20 -0.48 -24.92
CA ALA A 98 -8.10 0.49 -24.97
C ALA A 98 -6.76 -0.04 -24.41
N TYR A 99 -6.80 -1.12 -23.63
CA TYR A 99 -5.63 -1.77 -23.03
C TYR A 99 -5.28 -3.11 -23.67
N LYS A 100 -5.95 -3.44 -24.79
CA LYS A 100 -5.65 -4.67 -25.55
C LYS A 100 -4.19 -4.69 -25.99
N GLY A 101 -3.47 -5.74 -25.60
CA GLY A 101 -2.04 -5.89 -25.92
C GLY A 101 -1.08 -5.06 -25.07
N VAL A 102 -1.58 -4.22 -24.13
CA VAL A 102 -0.72 -3.47 -23.21
C VAL A 102 -0.14 -4.38 -22.14
N PHE A 103 -0.91 -5.34 -21.64
CA PHE A 103 -0.49 -6.30 -20.61
C PHE A 103 -0.53 -7.72 -21.16
N THR A 104 0.49 -8.53 -20.83
CA THR A 104 0.45 -9.98 -21.06
C THR A 104 -0.50 -10.66 -20.08
N ASP A 105 -0.84 -11.92 -20.29
CA ASP A 105 -1.72 -12.65 -19.38
C ASP A 105 -1.05 -12.86 -18.01
N GLU A 106 0.27 -13.09 -17.99
CA GLU A 106 1.06 -13.20 -16.75
C GLU A 106 1.08 -11.87 -15.98
N GLU A 107 1.21 -10.73 -16.68
CA GLU A 107 1.15 -9.40 -16.09
C GLU A 107 -0.23 -9.12 -15.49
N LYS A 108 -1.31 -9.47 -16.18
CA LYS A 108 -2.68 -9.34 -15.66
C LYS A 108 -2.90 -10.22 -14.43
N GLN A 109 -2.38 -11.45 -14.46
CA GLN A 109 -2.45 -12.35 -13.32
C GLN A 109 -1.68 -11.80 -12.12
N SER A 110 -0.47 -11.25 -12.34
CA SER A 110 0.29 -10.58 -11.29
C SER A 110 -0.47 -9.42 -10.66
N LEU A 111 -1.07 -8.55 -11.48
CA LEU A 111 -1.91 -7.43 -11.00
C LEU A 111 -3.10 -7.90 -10.19
N LYS A 112 -3.76 -8.99 -10.61
CA LYS A 112 -4.90 -9.58 -9.92
C LYS A 112 -4.52 -10.19 -8.56
N ASP A 113 -3.45 -10.99 -8.52
CA ASP A 113 -3.09 -11.78 -7.34
C ASP A 113 -2.35 -10.95 -6.29
N THR A 114 -1.53 -10.00 -6.74
CA THR A 114 -0.63 -9.26 -5.87
C THR A 114 -0.94 -7.78 -5.77
N GLY A 115 -1.76 -7.25 -6.67
CA GLY A 115 -2.07 -5.83 -6.78
C GLY A 115 -0.95 -4.99 -7.41
N THR A 116 0.17 -5.61 -7.85
CA THR A 116 1.31 -4.91 -8.46
C THR A 116 1.82 -5.69 -9.67
N LEU A 117 2.38 -4.99 -10.67
CA LEU A 117 2.92 -5.63 -11.87
C LEU A 117 4.16 -6.50 -11.55
N GLY A 118 4.98 -6.05 -10.60
CA GLY A 118 6.25 -6.72 -10.28
C GLY A 118 7.41 -6.32 -11.22
N ALA A 119 7.18 -5.39 -12.11
CA ALA A 119 8.15 -4.86 -13.08
C ALA A 119 7.84 -3.41 -13.42
N ILE A 120 8.80 -2.72 -14.04
CA ILE A 120 8.61 -1.40 -14.61
C ILE A 120 8.00 -1.53 -16.02
N LYS A 121 7.08 -0.61 -16.36
CA LYS A 121 6.47 -0.53 -17.68
C LYS A 121 6.34 0.92 -18.13
N GLU A 122 6.56 1.19 -19.42
CA GLU A 122 6.28 2.49 -19.98
C GLU A 122 4.77 2.70 -20.05
N MET A 123 4.29 3.70 -19.33
CA MET A 123 2.87 4.00 -19.21
C MET A 123 2.64 5.48 -18.94
N LYS A 124 1.40 5.93 -19.10
CA LYS A 124 0.97 7.26 -18.69
C LYS A 124 0.86 7.32 -17.18
N ASP A 125 1.63 8.22 -16.56
CA ASP A 125 1.55 8.44 -15.10
C ASP A 125 0.17 8.94 -14.67
N THR A 126 -0.38 8.35 -13.63
CA THR A 126 -1.70 8.69 -13.11
C THR A 126 -1.76 10.11 -12.54
N HIS A 127 -0.68 10.63 -12.00
CA HIS A 127 -0.64 11.95 -11.35
C HIS A 127 -0.44 13.07 -12.36
N THR A 128 0.56 12.96 -13.24
CA THR A 128 0.94 14.00 -14.19
C THR A 128 0.33 13.83 -15.58
N GLY A 129 0.02 12.58 -15.94
CA GLY A 129 -0.43 12.24 -17.29
C GLY A 129 0.69 12.11 -18.32
N THR A 130 1.96 12.20 -17.92
CA THR A 130 3.13 12.06 -18.79
C THR A 130 3.44 10.58 -19.05
N VAL A 131 3.83 10.24 -20.27
CA VAL A 131 4.31 8.88 -20.60
C VAL A 131 5.76 8.73 -20.18
N CYS A 132 6.03 7.75 -19.33
CA CYS A 132 7.36 7.46 -18.80
C CYS A 132 7.43 6.04 -18.24
N ASN A 133 8.62 5.61 -17.83
CA ASN A 133 8.79 4.37 -17.09
C ASN A 133 8.15 4.48 -15.71
N CYS A 134 7.18 3.61 -15.42
CA CYS A 134 6.37 3.62 -14.20
C CYS A 134 6.41 2.30 -13.45
N TYR A 135 6.30 2.38 -12.14
CA TYR A 135 5.74 1.31 -11.32
C TYR A 135 4.24 1.26 -11.58
N VAL A 136 3.68 0.04 -11.56
CA VAL A 136 2.28 -0.20 -11.93
C VAL A 136 1.59 -1.03 -10.86
N SER A 137 0.42 -0.55 -10.40
CA SER A 137 -0.46 -1.28 -9.47
C SER A 137 -1.89 -1.28 -9.96
N PHE A 138 -2.65 -2.26 -9.53
CA PHE A 138 -4.09 -2.33 -9.70
C PHE A 138 -4.81 -1.87 -8.43
N HIS A 139 -5.74 -0.94 -8.58
CA HIS A 139 -6.56 -0.41 -7.51
C HIS A 139 -7.97 -0.97 -7.63
N GLU A 140 -8.25 -2.01 -6.85
CA GLU A 140 -9.51 -2.75 -6.89
C GLU A 140 -10.76 -1.86 -6.65
N PRO A 141 -10.78 -0.94 -5.65
CA PRO A 141 -11.97 -0.11 -5.41
C PRO A 141 -12.40 0.73 -6.61
N SER A 142 -11.47 1.14 -7.48
CA SER A 142 -11.81 1.87 -8.71
C SER A 142 -11.74 1.02 -9.99
N ASN A 143 -11.31 -0.23 -9.90
CA ASN A 143 -10.99 -1.10 -11.05
C ASN A 143 -9.98 -0.48 -12.02
N ARG A 144 -9.05 0.35 -11.52
CA ARG A 144 -8.09 1.11 -12.35
C ARG A 144 -6.65 0.71 -12.12
N ILE A 145 -5.85 0.92 -13.15
CA ILE A 145 -4.39 0.89 -13.07
C ILE A 145 -3.92 2.24 -12.52
N ILE A 146 -3.08 2.18 -11.49
CA ILE A 146 -2.40 3.33 -10.90
C ILE A 146 -0.92 3.20 -11.21
N THR A 147 -0.36 4.26 -11.73
CA THR A 147 1.04 4.32 -12.15
C THR A 147 1.78 5.42 -11.41
N MET A 148 3.07 5.24 -11.20
CA MET A 148 3.97 6.21 -10.58
C MET A 148 5.32 6.19 -11.30
N PRO A 149 5.87 7.34 -11.73
CA PRO A 149 7.20 7.39 -12.34
C PRO A 149 8.28 6.78 -11.46
N VAL A 150 9.24 6.08 -12.05
CA VAL A 150 10.32 5.44 -11.29
C VAL A 150 11.19 6.43 -10.52
N ASN A 151 11.28 7.67 -10.98
CA ASN A 151 12.01 8.75 -10.31
C ASN A 151 11.21 9.47 -9.22
N ALA A 152 9.92 9.15 -9.04
CA ALA A 152 9.08 9.76 -8.02
C ALA A 152 9.37 9.25 -6.60
N ILE A 153 10.09 8.12 -6.47
CA ILE A 153 10.49 7.55 -5.18
C ILE A 153 11.99 7.26 -5.15
N LYS A 154 12.60 7.52 -4.00
CA LYS A 154 13.96 7.08 -3.70
C LYS A 154 13.90 5.80 -2.86
N ILE A 155 14.52 4.73 -3.35
CA ILE A 155 14.63 3.48 -2.59
C ILE A 155 15.46 3.74 -1.31
N PRO A 156 14.95 3.44 -0.11
CA PRO A 156 15.63 3.72 1.14
C PRO A 156 16.77 2.74 1.39
N ASP A 157 17.70 3.14 2.25
CA ASP A 157 18.79 2.27 2.69
C ASP A 157 18.34 1.25 3.74
N TYR A 158 17.20 1.50 4.40
CA TYR A 158 16.67 0.66 5.47
C TYR A 158 15.18 0.46 5.34
N ILE A 159 14.69 -0.77 5.59
CA ILE A 159 13.28 -1.09 5.76
C ILE A 159 13.12 -1.78 7.13
N TYR A 160 12.30 -1.22 8.02
CA TYR A 160 12.09 -1.70 9.38
C TYR A 160 13.38 -1.96 10.17
N GLY A 161 14.39 -1.10 10.00
CA GLY A 161 15.69 -1.22 10.67
C GLY A 161 16.67 -2.19 10.01
N LYS A 162 16.26 -3.00 9.03
CA LYS A 162 17.16 -3.81 8.21
C LYS A 162 17.78 -2.97 7.10
N ARG A 163 19.11 -3.01 7.02
CA ARG A 163 19.85 -2.39 5.93
C ARG A 163 19.67 -3.21 4.65
N LEU A 164 19.41 -2.52 3.55
CA LEU A 164 19.34 -3.12 2.22
C LEU A 164 20.70 -3.09 1.54
N ASP A 165 21.10 -4.21 0.96
CA ASP A 165 22.24 -4.26 0.04
C ASP A 165 21.86 -3.74 -1.36
N ASP A 166 22.86 -3.60 -2.24
CA ASP A 166 22.65 -3.02 -3.57
C ASP A 166 21.76 -3.92 -4.46
N LYS A 167 21.82 -5.25 -4.32
CA LYS A 167 20.95 -6.19 -5.04
C LYS A 167 19.51 -6.04 -4.59
N GLN A 168 19.28 -5.93 -3.28
CA GLN A 168 17.94 -5.72 -2.71
C GLN A 168 17.34 -4.39 -3.15
N LYS A 169 18.13 -3.32 -3.15
CA LYS A 169 17.70 -2.02 -3.69
C LYS A 169 17.37 -2.11 -5.18
N GLN A 170 18.15 -2.84 -5.96
CA GLN A 170 17.92 -3.04 -7.39
C GLN A 170 16.62 -3.81 -7.64
N ILE A 171 16.28 -4.84 -6.84
CA ILE A 171 15.00 -5.54 -6.92
C ILE A 171 13.84 -4.56 -6.75
N LEU A 172 13.87 -3.70 -5.72
CA LEU A 172 12.81 -2.70 -5.51
C LEU A 172 12.78 -1.65 -6.62
N ALA A 173 13.96 -1.18 -7.06
CA ALA A 173 14.09 -0.19 -8.13
C ALA A 173 13.58 -0.70 -9.48
N SER A 174 13.64 -2.01 -9.74
CA SER A 174 13.06 -2.63 -10.94
C SER A 174 11.58 -2.96 -10.82
N GLY A 175 10.93 -2.57 -9.71
CA GLY A 175 9.51 -2.89 -9.44
C GLY A 175 9.29 -4.28 -8.85
N GLY A 176 10.36 -5.02 -8.57
CA GLY A 176 10.31 -6.36 -8.02
C GLY A 176 9.81 -6.40 -6.57
N ARG A 177 9.58 -7.61 -6.10
CA ARG A 177 9.10 -7.91 -4.75
C ARG A 177 10.25 -8.47 -3.93
N LEU A 178 10.60 -7.81 -2.84
CA LEU A 178 11.72 -8.16 -1.97
C LEU A 178 11.22 -8.86 -0.71
N PRO A 179 11.50 -10.17 -0.52
CA PRO A 179 11.26 -10.82 0.76
C PRO A 179 12.19 -10.24 1.84
N ILE A 180 11.62 -9.89 2.99
CA ILE A 180 12.35 -9.43 4.17
C ILE A 180 11.88 -10.28 5.35
N ASN A 181 12.80 -11.04 5.91
CA ASN A 181 12.52 -11.97 7.02
C ASN A 181 13.18 -11.47 8.31
N ASP A 182 12.69 -11.98 9.44
CA ASP A 182 13.30 -11.81 10.76
C ASP A 182 13.48 -10.35 11.19
N ILE A 183 12.51 -9.51 10.92
CA ILE A 183 12.44 -8.14 11.44
C ILE A 183 12.05 -8.24 12.92
N GLN A 184 12.96 -7.87 13.81
CA GLN A 184 12.69 -7.90 15.25
C GLN A 184 11.78 -6.74 15.65
N ARG A 185 10.66 -7.04 16.32
CA ARG A 185 9.76 -6.07 16.93
C ARG A 185 10.08 -5.84 18.40
N LYS A 186 9.53 -4.77 18.98
CA LYS A 186 9.71 -4.42 20.40
C LYS A 186 9.14 -5.46 21.39
N ASN A 187 8.17 -6.27 20.94
CA ASN A 187 7.52 -7.32 21.73
C ASN A 187 8.16 -8.70 21.55
N ASP A 188 9.41 -8.74 21.09
CA ASP A 188 10.15 -9.98 20.79
C ASP A 188 9.52 -10.90 19.74
N THR A 189 8.56 -10.40 18.97
CA THR A 189 8.06 -11.14 17.80
C THR A 189 8.93 -10.86 16.57
N LEU A 190 8.99 -11.84 15.67
CA LEU A 190 9.65 -11.70 14.37
C LEU A 190 8.59 -11.43 13.30
N LEU A 191 8.86 -10.40 12.50
CA LEU A 191 8.03 -10.04 11.37
C LEU A 191 8.72 -10.45 10.09
N SER A 192 8.01 -11.19 9.25
CA SER A 192 8.44 -11.50 7.87
C SER A 192 7.41 -11.03 6.88
N GLY A 193 7.84 -10.68 5.68
CA GLY A 193 6.93 -10.19 4.65
C GLY A 193 7.64 -9.85 3.36
N VAL A 194 6.93 -9.16 2.50
CA VAL A 194 7.43 -8.76 1.19
C VAL A 194 7.30 -7.25 1.05
N ALA A 195 8.42 -6.58 0.77
CA ALA A 195 8.46 -5.17 0.42
C ALA A 195 8.37 -4.99 -1.10
N PHE A 196 7.68 -3.96 -1.55
CA PHE A 196 7.55 -3.58 -2.97
C PHE A 196 7.18 -2.12 -3.09
N VAL A 197 7.48 -1.51 -4.23
CA VAL A 197 7.03 -0.14 -4.54
C VAL A 197 5.56 -0.18 -4.93
N ASP A 198 4.74 0.63 -4.26
CA ASP A 198 3.29 0.69 -4.51
C ASP A 198 2.83 2.09 -4.93
N PRO A 199 2.50 2.29 -6.20
CA PRO A 199 1.95 3.55 -6.71
C PRO A 199 0.72 4.06 -5.97
N ARG A 200 -0.12 3.18 -5.42
CA ARG A 200 -1.35 3.56 -4.71
C ARG A 200 -1.08 4.37 -3.45
N ILE A 201 0.01 4.06 -2.77
CA ILE A 201 0.44 4.78 -1.56
C ILE A 201 1.64 5.71 -1.81
N MET A 202 2.17 5.74 -3.04
CA MET A 202 3.35 6.52 -3.46
C MET A 202 4.57 6.27 -2.57
N ASP A 203 4.76 5.01 -2.17
CA ASP A 203 5.79 4.63 -1.20
C ASP A 203 6.11 3.13 -1.31
N ILE A 204 7.04 2.66 -0.49
CA ILE A 204 7.28 1.23 -0.33
C ILE A 204 6.22 0.66 0.61
N ALA A 205 5.45 -0.30 0.09
CA ALA A 205 4.55 -1.12 0.87
C ALA A 205 5.29 -2.33 1.45
N PHE A 206 4.81 -2.80 2.59
CA PHE A 206 5.25 -4.05 3.19
C PHE A 206 4.02 -4.92 3.50
N LYS A 207 3.89 -6.03 2.78
CA LYS A 207 2.84 -7.01 3.03
C LYS A 207 3.38 -8.08 3.95
N GLN A 208 2.88 -8.12 5.16
CA GLN A 208 3.25 -9.12 6.15
C GLN A 208 2.81 -10.51 5.70
N SER A 209 3.70 -11.49 5.77
CA SER A 209 3.42 -12.89 5.42
C SER A 209 3.06 -13.76 6.63
N GLY A 210 3.29 -13.26 7.83
CA GLY A 210 3.00 -13.90 9.12
C GLY A 210 3.77 -13.23 10.24
N GLU A 211 3.27 -13.33 11.46
CA GLU A 211 3.99 -12.96 12.67
C GLU A 211 4.53 -14.26 13.28
N GLN A 212 5.86 -14.40 13.30
CA GLN A 212 6.50 -15.56 13.92
C GLN A 212 6.95 -15.17 15.33
N LEU A 213 6.62 -15.98 16.30
CA LEU A 213 7.11 -15.84 17.67
C LEU A 213 8.62 -16.08 17.71
N LYS A 214 9.36 -15.20 18.40
CA LYS A 214 10.74 -15.46 18.74
C LYS A 214 10.77 -16.50 19.85
N VAL A 215 11.05 -17.73 19.49
CA VAL A 215 11.10 -18.85 20.44
C VAL A 215 12.56 -19.06 20.88
N ASN A 216 12.81 -19.02 22.17
CA ASN A 216 14.13 -19.32 22.73
C ASN A 216 14.49 -20.79 22.50
N ASP A 217 15.79 -21.09 22.47
CA ASP A 217 16.27 -22.46 22.30
C ASP A 217 16.02 -23.34 23.55
N THR A 218 15.60 -22.70 24.66
CA THR A 218 15.19 -23.37 25.90
C THR A 218 13.87 -22.81 26.40
N ILE A 219 12.95 -23.69 26.81
CA ILE A 219 11.69 -23.33 27.47
C ILE A 219 11.67 -24.06 28.81
N MET A 220 11.46 -23.34 29.91
CA MET A 220 11.48 -23.87 31.27
C MET A 220 12.71 -24.75 31.58
N GLY A 221 13.89 -24.36 31.06
CA GLY A 221 15.15 -25.07 31.26
C GLY A 221 15.41 -26.27 30.32
N ALA A 222 14.44 -26.65 29.51
CA ALA A 222 14.60 -27.73 28.54
C ALA A 222 14.92 -27.19 27.14
N LYS A 223 15.91 -27.81 26.47
CA LYS A 223 16.22 -27.51 25.08
C LYS A 223 15.10 -28.01 24.18
N ILE A 224 14.67 -27.19 23.24
CA ILE A 224 13.68 -27.56 22.21
C ILE A 224 14.40 -27.89 20.90
N THR A 225 13.81 -28.84 20.14
CA THR A 225 14.33 -29.18 18.82
C THR A 225 14.04 -28.08 17.79
N PRO A 226 14.79 -28.02 16.67
CA PRO A 226 14.49 -27.10 15.57
C PRO A 226 13.05 -27.23 15.03
N GLU A 227 12.53 -28.47 14.98
CA GLU A 227 11.15 -28.75 14.56
C GLU A 227 10.13 -28.17 15.55
N GLN A 228 10.33 -28.43 16.87
CA GLN A 228 9.49 -27.86 17.92
C GLN A 228 9.53 -26.33 17.90
N LYS A 229 10.70 -25.74 17.68
CA LYS A 229 10.85 -24.29 17.53
C LYS A 229 10.04 -23.76 16.37
N LYS A 230 10.09 -24.44 15.22
CA LYS A 230 9.32 -24.08 14.02
C LYS A 230 7.81 -24.21 14.25
N MET A 231 7.34 -25.27 14.92
CA MET A 231 5.93 -25.44 15.27
C MET A 231 5.44 -24.30 16.16
N LEU A 232 6.19 -23.95 17.20
CA LEU A 232 5.85 -22.83 18.10
C LEU A 232 5.85 -21.48 17.38
N GLN A 233 6.77 -21.27 16.45
CA GLN A 233 6.81 -20.07 15.60
C GLN A 233 5.55 -19.94 14.72
N ASN A 234 4.98 -21.06 14.32
CA ASN A 234 3.76 -21.14 13.53
C ASN A 234 2.47 -21.15 14.36
N HIS A 235 2.57 -20.91 15.69
CA HIS A 235 1.44 -21.01 16.65
C HIS A 235 0.84 -22.40 16.77
N GLU A 236 1.61 -23.44 16.47
CA GLU A 236 1.21 -24.83 16.63
C GLU A 236 1.52 -25.32 18.06
N THR A 237 0.71 -26.22 18.57
CA THR A 237 0.94 -26.82 19.89
C THR A 237 2.04 -27.87 19.84
N VAL A 238 2.97 -27.82 20.80
CA VAL A 238 4.05 -28.81 20.93
C VAL A 238 3.82 -29.64 22.18
N SER A 239 3.70 -30.95 22.02
CA SER A 239 3.66 -31.89 23.16
C SER A 239 5.03 -32.01 23.80
N TYR A 240 5.09 -31.77 25.11
CA TYR A 240 6.28 -31.92 25.90
C TYR A 240 6.10 -33.14 26.85
N THR A 241 6.84 -34.20 26.62
CA THR A 241 6.91 -35.31 27.56
C THR A 241 7.87 -34.96 28.68
N HIS A 242 7.36 -34.66 29.85
CA HIS A 242 8.18 -34.52 31.06
C HIS A 242 8.74 -35.90 31.40
N LEU A 243 10.01 -36.11 31.22
CA LEU A 243 10.72 -37.23 31.84
C LEU A 243 10.71 -36.97 33.34
N THR A 244 9.93 -37.75 34.06
CA THR A 244 9.96 -37.80 35.53
C THR A 244 11.38 -38.10 35.98
N LEU A 245 11.95 -37.21 36.77
CA LEU A 245 13.21 -37.50 37.48
C LEU A 245 12.99 -38.76 38.37
N PRO A 246 13.94 -39.70 38.38
CA PRO A 246 13.87 -40.77 39.35
C PRO A 246 14.02 -40.16 40.73
N THR A 247 13.01 -40.34 41.57
CA THR A 247 13.10 -40.09 42.99
C THR A 247 14.00 -41.14 43.62
N ASN A 248 15.17 -40.72 44.08
CA ASN A 248 15.97 -41.43 45.07
C ASN A 248 15.47 -41.11 46.45
#